data_9b189eeca1f3fc0709b91989a5089ca3
#
_entry.id   9b189eeca1f3fc0709b91989a5089ca3
#
_cell.length_a   1.000
_cell.length_b   1.000
_cell.length_c   1.000
_cell.angle_alpha   90.00
_cell.angle_beta   90.00
_cell.angle_gamma   90.00
#
_symmetry.space_group_name_H-M   'P 1'
#
loop_
_entity.id
_entity.type
_entity.pdbx_description
1 polymer ?
#
loop_
_entity_poly.entity_id
_entity_poly.type
_entity_poly.pdbx_seq_one_letter_code
_entity_poly.pdbx_strand_id
1 'polypeptide(L)'
;MSNAPEVRGLFLKALGRPVIVAPSLAEPTVTFDRPLTEVCPCSLKETELPVVVRAGEETFEVRATTTGERAINGRVALVTGGAQGFGAEIARGLVDAGCFVFIADLNGEGAAAKAAELGGEGVAHPITVNVADEDSVAAMAAEIERVTGGLDLVVSNAGIVRAGSVLEQDASAFRLSTDINYVAFFLVTKHLGQLLARQHSTAPEWLTDITQINSKSGLVG
;
A
#
# COMPACT_ATOMS: atom_id res chain seq x y z
N MET A 1 -17.17 -4.62 -3.87
CA MET A 1 -16.04 -3.86 -3.34
C MET A 1 -16.17 -3.88 -1.83
N SER A 2 -15.08 -4.15 -1.12
CA SER A 2 -15.08 -4.14 0.36
C SER A 2 -15.19 -2.73 0.94
N ASN A 3 -15.73 -2.59 2.15
CA ASN A 3 -15.82 -1.32 2.88
C ASN A 3 -14.55 -1.02 3.72
N ALA A 4 -13.52 -1.87 3.65
CA ALA A 4 -12.33 -1.73 4.48
C ALA A 4 -11.60 -0.37 4.36
N PRO A 5 -11.41 0.21 3.16
CA PRO A 5 -10.76 1.52 3.02
C PRO A 5 -11.56 2.67 3.65
N GLU A 6 -12.88 2.65 3.52
CA GLU A 6 -13.75 3.65 4.12
C GLU A 6 -13.78 3.53 5.65
N VAL A 7 -13.81 2.30 6.18
CA VAL A 7 -13.67 2.03 7.63
C VAL A 7 -12.31 2.53 8.10
N ARG A 8 -11.22 2.18 7.38
CA ARG A 8 -9.88 2.66 7.72
C ARG A 8 -9.81 4.19 7.76
N GLY A 9 -10.30 4.86 6.73
CA GLY A 9 -10.34 6.32 6.67
C GLY A 9 -11.09 6.93 7.84
N LEU A 10 -12.26 6.38 8.20
CA LEU A 10 -13.06 6.86 9.32
C LEU A 10 -12.30 6.79 10.65
N PHE A 11 -11.59 5.68 10.93
CA PHE A 11 -10.77 5.54 12.13
C PHE A 11 -9.50 6.40 12.10
N LEU A 12 -8.85 6.57 10.96
CA LEU A 12 -7.75 7.52 10.79
C LEU A 12 -8.17 8.94 11.19
N LYS A 13 -9.32 9.38 10.70
CA LYS A 13 -9.88 10.70 11.03
C LYS A 13 -10.29 10.82 12.49
N ALA A 14 -10.91 9.79 13.06
CA ALA A 14 -11.38 9.79 14.43
C ALA A 14 -10.24 9.83 15.45
N LEU A 15 -9.24 8.99 15.25
CA LEU A 15 -8.16 8.75 16.20
C LEU A 15 -6.92 9.62 15.95
N GLY A 16 -6.78 10.21 14.75
CA GLY A 16 -5.62 11.00 14.36
C GLY A 16 -4.31 10.19 14.29
N ARG A 17 -4.41 8.87 14.23
CA ARG A 17 -3.27 7.95 14.19
C ARG A 17 -3.51 6.79 13.24
N PRO A 18 -2.44 6.16 12.71
CA PRO A 18 -2.54 5.04 11.79
C PRO A 18 -3.21 3.81 12.39
N VAL A 19 -4.04 3.14 11.57
CA VAL A 19 -4.72 1.88 11.90
C VAL A 19 -4.62 0.90 10.75
N ILE A 20 -4.74 -0.38 11.08
CA ILE A 20 -4.94 -1.48 10.12
C ILE A 20 -6.37 -1.96 10.27
N VAL A 21 -7.03 -2.22 9.14
CA VAL A 21 -8.38 -2.77 9.06
C VAL A 21 -8.32 -4.06 8.25
N ALA A 22 -8.66 -5.17 8.87
CA ALA A 22 -8.65 -6.49 8.25
C ALA A 22 -9.99 -7.20 8.43
N PRO A 23 -10.41 -8.08 7.50
CA PRO A 23 -11.62 -8.88 7.67
C PRO A 23 -11.61 -9.68 8.98
N SER A 24 -12.76 -9.80 9.62
CA SER A 24 -12.91 -10.52 10.90
C SER A 24 -14.14 -11.42 10.87
N LEU A 25 -14.06 -12.56 11.57
CA LEU A 25 -15.20 -13.44 11.86
C LEU A 25 -15.74 -13.25 13.28
N ALA A 26 -15.11 -12.38 14.08
CA ALA A 26 -15.55 -12.11 15.44
C ALA A 26 -16.86 -11.30 15.47
N GLU A 27 -17.59 -11.41 16.56
CA GLU A 27 -18.81 -10.62 16.77
C GLU A 27 -18.48 -9.12 16.84
N PRO A 28 -19.19 -8.26 16.10
CA PRO A 28 -18.92 -6.83 16.10
C PRO A 28 -19.36 -6.19 17.41
N THR A 29 -18.51 -5.32 17.93
CA THR A 29 -18.83 -4.46 19.09
C THR A 29 -19.36 -3.10 18.66
N VAL A 30 -19.10 -2.70 17.41
CA VAL A 30 -19.62 -1.46 16.79
C VAL A 30 -20.26 -1.82 15.45
N THR A 31 -21.45 -1.28 15.19
CA THR A 31 -22.16 -1.45 13.90
C THR A 31 -22.48 -0.09 13.29
N PHE A 32 -22.19 0.06 12.01
CA PHE A 32 -22.53 1.24 11.23
C PHE A 32 -23.81 0.96 10.42
N ASP A 33 -24.93 1.53 10.84
CA ASP A 33 -26.25 1.37 10.21
C ASP A 33 -26.54 2.42 9.12
N ARG A 34 -25.53 3.22 8.78
CA ARG A 34 -25.59 4.31 7.79
C ARG A 34 -24.35 4.30 6.91
N PRO A 35 -24.35 5.01 5.75
CA PRO A 35 -23.16 5.20 4.94
C PRO A 35 -21.99 5.72 5.78
N LEU A 36 -20.78 5.14 5.60
CA LEU A 36 -19.61 5.49 6.41
C LEU A 36 -19.20 6.96 6.28
N THR A 37 -19.51 7.60 5.15
CA THR A 37 -19.31 9.04 4.91
C THR A 37 -20.19 9.93 5.78
N GLU A 38 -21.29 9.39 6.32
CA GLU A 38 -22.24 10.09 7.20
C GLU A 38 -21.98 9.79 8.69
N VAL A 39 -21.05 8.90 9.01
CA VAL A 39 -20.68 8.59 10.40
C VAL A 39 -19.85 9.74 10.97
N CYS A 40 -20.27 10.27 12.12
CA CYS A 40 -19.45 11.27 12.81
C CYS A 40 -18.20 10.63 13.41
N PRO A 41 -17.00 11.01 13.00
CA PRO A 41 -15.76 10.49 13.60
C PRO A 41 -15.65 10.77 15.11
N CYS A 42 -16.37 11.76 15.60
CA CYS A 42 -16.41 12.10 17.03
C CYS A 42 -16.92 10.94 17.91
N SER A 43 -17.81 10.08 17.38
CA SER A 43 -18.30 8.90 18.11
C SER A 43 -17.25 7.81 18.32
N LEU A 44 -16.13 7.87 17.61
CA LEU A 44 -15.07 6.87 17.65
C LEU A 44 -13.81 7.36 18.37
N LYS A 45 -13.76 8.62 18.82
CA LYS A 45 -12.55 9.20 19.42
C LYS A 45 -12.06 8.47 20.68
N GLU A 46 -12.98 7.89 21.43
CA GLU A 46 -12.70 7.18 22.68
C GLU A 46 -12.68 5.65 22.48
N THR A 47 -12.71 5.18 21.23
CA THR A 47 -12.71 3.74 20.94
C THR A 47 -11.35 3.14 21.29
N GLU A 48 -11.37 2.18 22.19
CA GLU A 48 -10.18 1.36 22.48
C GLU A 48 -9.94 0.35 21.36
N LEU A 49 -8.67 0.19 20.96
CA LEU A 49 -8.25 -0.78 19.96
C LEU A 49 -7.56 -2.00 20.61
N PRO A 50 -7.74 -3.21 20.09
CA PRO A 50 -8.51 -3.55 18.89
C PRO A 50 -10.03 -3.49 19.10
N VAL A 51 -10.76 -3.20 18.04
CA VAL A 51 -12.22 -3.20 18.02
C VAL A 51 -12.74 -3.94 16.79
N VAL A 52 -13.85 -4.66 16.92
CA VAL A 52 -14.50 -5.33 15.80
C VAL A 52 -15.71 -4.51 15.37
N VAL A 53 -15.76 -4.13 14.09
CA VAL A 53 -16.81 -3.28 13.53
C VAL A 53 -17.51 -3.97 12.38
N ARG A 54 -18.82 -3.72 12.25
CA ARG A 54 -19.62 -4.13 11.08
C ARG A 54 -19.92 -2.91 10.22
N ALA A 55 -19.67 -3.03 8.92
CA ALA A 55 -20.03 -2.03 7.91
C ALA A 55 -20.75 -2.74 6.75
N GLY A 56 -22.07 -2.56 6.68
CA GLY A 56 -22.93 -3.33 5.80
C GLY A 56 -22.93 -4.81 6.18
N GLU A 57 -22.62 -5.69 5.22
CA GLU A 57 -22.54 -7.14 5.44
C GLU A 57 -21.16 -7.64 5.90
N GLU A 58 -20.17 -6.76 5.88
CA GLU A 58 -18.79 -7.11 6.21
C GLU A 58 -18.42 -6.77 7.65
N THR A 59 -17.56 -7.59 8.24
CA THR A 59 -17.04 -7.37 9.60
C THR A 59 -15.52 -7.26 9.54
N PHE A 60 -14.99 -6.27 10.25
CA PHE A 60 -13.56 -5.95 10.26
C PHE A 60 -13.05 -5.82 11.69
N GLU A 61 -11.82 -6.27 11.91
CA GLU A 61 -11.03 -5.89 13.07
C GLU A 61 -10.21 -4.63 12.75
N VAL A 62 -10.36 -3.61 13.58
CA VAL A 62 -9.55 -2.40 13.55
C VAL A 62 -8.55 -2.46 14.68
N ARG A 63 -7.25 -2.39 14.35
CA ARG A 63 -6.15 -2.43 15.31
C ARG A 63 -5.19 -1.26 15.11
N ALA A 64 -4.55 -0.82 16.20
CA ALA A 64 -3.49 0.16 16.10
C ALA A 64 -2.27 -0.44 15.38
N THR A 65 -1.58 0.40 14.62
CA THR A 65 -0.21 0.11 14.19
C THR A 65 0.78 0.44 15.31
N THR A 66 2.04 0.09 15.15
CA THR A 66 3.08 0.42 16.12
C THR A 66 3.15 1.93 16.37
N THR A 67 3.36 2.33 17.62
CA THR A 67 3.49 3.73 18.01
C THR A 67 4.96 4.11 18.15
N GLY A 68 5.36 5.25 17.60
CA GLY A 68 6.70 5.81 17.69
C GLY A 68 6.68 7.32 17.42
N GLU A 69 7.80 7.98 17.62
CA GLU A 69 7.92 9.46 17.54
C GLU A 69 8.17 10.00 16.12
N ARG A 70 8.41 9.12 15.11
CA ARG A 70 8.70 9.57 13.74
C ARG A 70 7.44 9.95 13.00
N ALA A 71 7.51 10.96 12.13
CA ALA A 71 6.37 11.53 11.40
C ALA A 71 5.55 10.51 10.57
N ILE A 72 6.19 9.43 10.08
CA ILE A 72 5.54 8.38 9.27
C ILE A 72 5.35 7.06 10.02
N ASN A 73 5.62 7.06 11.33
CA ASN A 73 5.45 5.86 12.15
C ASN A 73 4.01 5.35 12.13
N GLY A 74 3.89 4.03 11.97
CA GLY A 74 2.61 3.33 11.90
C GLY A 74 1.89 3.44 10.55
N ARG A 75 2.40 4.22 9.59
CA ARG A 75 1.83 4.29 8.24
C ARG A 75 2.03 2.98 7.49
N VAL A 76 1.14 2.73 6.54
CA VAL A 76 1.21 1.58 5.63
C VAL A 76 1.83 2.04 4.32
N ALA A 77 2.91 1.39 3.91
CA ALA A 77 3.65 1.69 2.70
C ALA A 77 3.71 0.50 1.74
N LEU A 78 3.82 0.78 0.45
CA LEU A 78 4.13 -0.19 -0.59
C LEU A 78 5.42 0.22 -1.30
N VAL A 79 6.28 -0.76 -1.57
CA VAL A 79 7.46 -0.58 -2.44
C VAL A 79 7.43 -1.62 -3.55
N THR A 80 7.33 -1.19 -4.82
CA THR A 80 7.46 -2.09 -5.97
C THR A 80 8.93 -2.29 -6.35
N GLY A 81 9.30 -3.49 -6.77
CA GLY A 81 10.71 -3.87 -6.94
C GLY A 81 11.46 -3.90 -5.60
N GLY A 82 10.75 -4.32 -4.53
CA GLY A 82 11.22 -4.24 -3.15
C GLY A 82 12.11 -5.41 -2.69
N ALA A 83 12.27 -6.46 -3.51
CA ALA A 83 13.04 -7.63 -3.12
C ALA A 83 14.56 -7.40 -3.08
N GLN A 84 15.07 -6.41 -3.84
CA GLN A 84 16.50 -6.16 -3.97
C GLN A 84 16.83 -4.70 -4.32
N GLY A 85 18.11 -4.36 -4.31
CA GLY A 85 18.63 -3.06 -4.77
C GLY A 85 18.02 -1.87 -4.01
N PHE A 86 17.78 -0.77 -4.72
CA PHE A 86 17.22 0.44 -4.12
C PHE A 86 15.86 0.22 -3.46
N GLY A 87 14.99 -0.60 -4.07
CA GLY A 87 13.67 -0.90 -3.49
C GLY A 87 13.78 -1.57 -2.12
N ALA A 88 14.70 -2.51 -1.96
CA ALA A 88 14.93 -3.17 -0.68
C ALA A 88 15.46 -2.21 0.40
N GLU A 89 16.34 -1.28 0.04
CA GLU A 89 16.86 -0.27 0.97
C GLU A 89 15.81 0.79 1.32
N ILE A 90 14.96 1.19 0.37
CA ILE A 90 13.81 2.06 0.64
C ILE A 90 12.84 1.37 1.61
N ALA A 91 12.53 0.07 1.36
CA ALA A 91 11.67 -0.70 2.24
C ALA A 91 12.25 -0.80 3.66
N ARG A 92 13.56 -1.05 3.80
CA ARG A 92 14.26 -1.04 5.08
C ARG A 92 14.10 0.32 5.79
N GLY A 93 14.38 1.42 5.10
CA GLY A 93 14.25 2.76 5.65
C GLY A 93 12.84 3.09 6.14
N LEU A 94 11.80 2.60 5.42
CA LEU A 94 10.40 2.75 5.83
C LEU A 94 10.08 1.91 7.07
N VAL A 95 10.56 0.67 7.14
CA VAL A 95 10.43 -0.19 8.35
C VAL A 95 11.15 0.46 9.53
N ASP A 96 12.37 0.94 9.34
CA ASP A 96 13.13 1.63 10.40
C ASP A 96 12.44 2.92 10.86
N ALA A 97 11.63 3.54 9.99
CA ALA A 97 10.79 4.68 10.33
C ALA A 97 9.46 4.27 11.01
N GLY A 98 9.21 2.97 11.19
CA GLY A 98 8.05 2.42 11.87
C GLY A 98 6.85 2.17 10.98
N CYS A 99 7.01 2.16 9.65
CA CYS A 99 5.93 1.78 8.73
C CYS A 99 5.70 0.28 8.72
N PHE A 100 4.45 -0.13 8.45
CA PHE A 100 4.17 -1.45 7.91
C PHE A 100 4.42 -1.41 6.39
N VAL A 101 5.21 -2.34 5.83
CA VAL A 101 5.66 -2.25 4.44
C VAL A 101 5.27 -3.48 3.62
N PHE A 102 4.55 -3.25 2.53
CA PHE A 102 4.37 -4.26 1.48
C PHE A 102 5.61 -4.29 0.57
N ILE A 103 6.23 -5.47 0.48
CA ILE A 103 7.38 -5.74 -0.41
C ILE A 103 6.82 -6.39 -1.67
N ALA A 104 6.63 -5.62 -2.72
CA ALA A 104 6.06 -6.09 -3.97
C ALA A 104 7.14 -6.29 -5.03
N ASP A 105 7.23 -7.49 -5.59
CA ASP A 105 8.26 -7.83 -6.59
C ASP A 105 7.75 -8.93 -7.54
N LEU A 106 8.31 -8.98 -8.75
CA LEU A 106 8.10 -10.11 -9.67
C LEU A 106 8.69 -11.40 -9.10
N ASN A 107 9.81 -11.30 -8.39
CA ASN A 107 10.43 -12.39 -7.65
C ASN A 107 9.74 -12.56 -6.28
N GLY A 108 8.68 -13.34 -6.23
CA GLY A 108 7.92 -13.58 -5.00
C GLY A 108 8.73 -14.23 -3.86
N GLU A 109 9.68 -15.13 -4.19
CA GLU A 109 10.57 -15.72 -3.18
C GLU A 109 11.52 -14.67 -2.59
N GLY A 110 12.06 -13.78 -3.44
CA GLY A 110 12.88 -12.65 -3.00
C GLY A 110 12.09 -11.66 -2.13
N ALA A 111 10.84 -11.37 -2.50
CA ALA A 111 9.95 -10.53 -1.70
C ALA A 111 9.67 -11.14 -0.33
N ALA A 112 9.39 -12.46 -0.27
CA ALA A 112 9.17 -13.18 0.98
C ALA A 112 10.42 -13.20 1.87
N ALA A 113 11.59 -13.46 1.30
CA ALA A 113 12.86 -13.43 2.02
C ALA A 113 13.15 -12.02 2.58
N LYS A 114 12.91 -10.96 1.79
CA LYS A 114 13.10 -9.59 2.26
C LYS A 114 12.11 -9.21 3.34
N ALA A 115 10.84 -9.56 3.21
CA ALA A 115 9.84 -9.31 4.25
C ALA A 115 10.22 -9.99 5.57
N ALA A 116 10.68 -11.25 5.53
CA ALA A 116 11.15 -11.98 6.71
C ALA A 116 12.40 -11.31 7.33
N GLU A 117 13.37 -10.87 6.51
CA GLU A 117 14.56 -10.15 6.96
C GLU A 117 14.21 -8.84 7.69
N LEU A 118 13.17 -8.12 7.23
CA LEU A 118 12.74 -6.84 7.79
C LEU A 118 11.85 -6.97 9.02
N GLY A 119 11.54 -8.17 9.48
CA GLY A 119 10.77 -8.40 10.71
C GLY A 119 9.55 -9.30 10.52
N GLY A 120 9.19 -9.64 9.29
CA GLY A 120 8.11 -10.59 8.98
C GLY A 120 6.72 -10.08 9.37
N GLU A 121 5.90 -10.97 9.89
CA GLU A 121 4.51 -10.69 10.22
C GLU A 121 4.36 -9.50 11.19
N GLY A 122 3.45 -8.59 10.85
CA GLY A 122 3.22 -7.35 11.61
C GLY A 122 4.14 -6.19 11.25
N VAL A 123 5.21 -6.41 10.48
CA VAL A 123 6.18 -5.39 10.03
C VAL A 123 6.22 -5.26 8.52
N ALA A 124 6.35 -6.40 7.82
CA ALA A 124 6.42 -6.43 6.37
C ALA A 124 5.62 -7.60 5.79
N HIS A 125 5.01 -7.38 4.62
CA HIS A 125 4.20 -8.39 3.92
C HIS A 125 4.64 -8.50 2.47
N PRO A 126 4.99 -9.72 1.98
CA PRO A 126 5.42 -9.91 0.60
C PRO A 126 4.22 -9.99 -0.35
N ILE A 127 4.36 -9.42 -1.54
CA ILE A 127 3.39 -9.57 -2.64
C ILE A 127 4.16 -9.92 -3.92
N THR A 128 3.73 -10.98 -4.61
CA THR A 128 4.21 -11.26 -5.96
C THR A 128 3.41 -10.44 -6.96
N VAL A 129 4.08 -9.60 -7.76
CA VAL A 129 3.42 -8.75 -8.74
C VAL A 129 4.25 -8.57 -10.01
N ASN A 130 3.61 -8.69 -11.16
CA ASN A 130 4.13 -8.16 -12.42
C ASN A 130 3.53 -6.77 -12.63
N VAL A 131 4.32 -5.72 -12.42
CA VAL A 131 3.86 -4.33 -12.54
C VAL A 131 3.49 -3.92 -13.97
N ALA A 132 3.93 -4.67 -14.99
CA ALA A 132 3.57 -4.47 -16.39
C ALA A 132 2.26 -5.17 -16.79
N ASP A 133 1.64 -5.90 -15.87
CA ASP A 133 0.39 -6.63 -16.08
C ASP A 133 -0.72 -6.01 -15.22
N GLU A 134 -1.77 -5.52 -15.86
CA GLU A 134 -2.84 -4.79 -15.17
C GLU A 134 -3.61 -5.67 -14.18
N ASP A 135 -3.89 -6.94 -14.53
CA ASP A 135 -4.61 -7.86 -13.65
C ASP A 135 -3.77 -8.19 -12.42
N SER A 136 -2.45 -8.35 -12.59
CA SER A 136 -1.52 -8.55 -11.49
C SER A 136 -1.46 -7.34 -10.55
N VAL A 137 -1.47 -6.12 -11.09
CA VAL A 137 -1.51 -4.88 -10.28
C VAL A 137 -2.86 -4.73 -9.56
N ALA A 138 -3.96 -5.08 -10.22
CA ALA A 138 -5.29 -5.10 -9.59
C ALA A 138 -5.36 -6.10 -8.42
N ALA A 139 -4.79 -7.29 -8.60
CA ALA A 139 -4.70 -8.31 -7.55
C ALA A 139 -3.84 -7.83 -6.37
N MET A 140 -2.73 -7.14 -6.62
CA MET A 140 -1.91 -6.50 -5.58
C MET A 140 -2.73 -5.47 -4.78
N ALA A 141 -3.50 -4.62 -5.45
CA ALA A 141 -4.36 -3.63 -4.77
C ALA A 141 -5.42 -4.31 -3.88
N ALA A 142 -6.03 -5.40 -4.36
CA ALA A 142 -6.99 -6.20 -3.59
C ALA A 142 -6.34 -6.87 -2.36
N GLU A 143 -5.11 -7.37 -2.50
CA GLU A 143 -4.36 -7.96 -1.38
C GLU A 143 -4.02 -6.91 -0.32
N ILE A 144 -3.58 -5.71 -0.72
CA ILE A 144 -3.34 -4.58 0.20
C ILE A 144 -4.63 -4.22 0.95
N GLU A 145 -5.75 -4.09 0.24
CA GLU A 145 -7.05 -3.83 0.85
C GLU A 145 -7.42 -4.92 1.87
N ARG A 146 -7.20 -6.20 1.54
CA ARG A 146 -7.48 -7.34 2.41
C ARG A 146 -6.62 -7.36 3.69
N VAL A 147 -5.33 -7.01 3.59
CA VAL A 147 -4.37 -7.13 4.71
C VAL A 147 -4.45 -5.94 5.66
N THR A 148 -4.58 -4.72 5.13
CA THR A 148 -4.48 -3.48 5.93
C THR A 148 -5.69 -2.56 5.81
N GLY A 149 -6.61 -2.84 4.89
CA GLY A 149 -7.75 -1.98 4.58
C GLY A 149 -7.41 -0.74 3.77
N GLY A 150 -6.15 -0.55 3.39
CA GLY A 150 -5.69 0.60 2.63
C GLY A 150 -4.20 0.86 2.84
N LEU A 151 -3.70 1.99 2.34
CA LEU A 151 -2.31 2.37 2.49
C LEU A 151 -2.14 3.90 2.54
N ASP A 152 -0.93 4.36 2.85
CA ASP A 152 -0.61 5.78 2.99
C ASP A 152 0.48 6.24 2.03
N LEU A 153 1.44 5.37 1.72
CA LEU A 153 2.62 5.67 0.92
C LEU A 153 2.80 4.64 -0.19
N VAL A 154 2.94 5.09 -1.42
CA VAL A 154 3.27 4.24 -2.57
C VAL A 154 4.63 4.66 -3.10
N VAL A 155 5.58 3.73 -3.14
CA VAL A 155 6.87 3.92 -3.80
C VAL A 155 6.91 3.03 -5.04
N SER A 156 6.63 3.61 -6.21
CA SER A 156 6.77 2.95 -7.50
C SER A 156 8.24 2.99 -7.92
N ASN A 157 8.96 1.92 -7.57
CA ASN A 157 10.40 1.80 -7.77
C ASN A 157 10.78 0.72 -8.81
N ALA A 158 9.91 -0.26 -9.06
CA ALA A 158 10.18 -1.31 -10.04
C ALA A 158 10.67 -0.74 -11.36
N GLY A 159 11.78 -1.22 -11.86
CA GLY A 159 12.37 -0.75 -13.10
C GLY A 159 13.50 -1.67 -13.59
N ILE A 160 13.76 -1.63 -14.89
CA ILE A 160 14.85 -2.37 -15.52
C ILE A 160 15.71 -1.44 -16.39
N VAL A 161 16.95 -1.83 -16.57
CA VAL A 161 17.86 -1.20 -17.53
C VAL A 161 18.26 -2.22 -18.60
N ARG A 162 18.04 -1.88 -19.85
CA ARG A 162 18.50 -2.62 -21.03
C ARG A 162 19.49 -1.74 -21.79
N ALA A 163 20.75 -1.80 -21.38
CA ALA A 163 21.82 -1.07 -22.06
C ALA A 163 22.14 -1.69 -23.42
N GLY A 164 22.44 -0.85 -24.41
CA GLY A 164 22.81 -1.27 -25.74
C GLY A 164 22.67 -0.15 -26.76
N SER A 165 23.20 -0.37 -27.98
CA SER A 165 23.01 0.54 -29.09
C SER A 165 21.54 0.51 -29.55
N VAL A 166 20.95 1.68 -29.77
CA VAL A 166 19.59 1.80 -30.33
C VAL A 166 19.48 1.15 -31.74
N LEU A 167 20.61 1.08 -32.45
CA LEU A 167 20.66 0.47 -33.80
C LEU A 167 20.61 -1.07 -33.77
N GLU A 168 20.90 -1.66 -32.62
CA GLU A 168 21.02 -3.12 -32.44
C GLU A 168 19.99 -3.68 -31.46
N GLN A 169 19.29 -2.80 -30.73
CA GLN A 169 18.33 -3.21 -29.71
C GLN A 169 17.04 -3.76 -30.32
N ASP A 170 16.61 -4.92 -29.85
CA ASP A 170 15.33 -5.49 -30.25
C ASP A 170 14.15 -4.62 -29.81
N ALA A 171 13.14 -4.48 -30.68
CA ALA A 171 11.91 -3.76 -30.35
C ALA A 171 11.17 -4.35 -29.14
N SER A 172 11.29 -5.68 -28.91
CA SER A 172 10.74 -6.35 -27.73
C SER A 172 11.41 -5.89 -26.42
N ALA A 173 12.73 -5.72 -26.43
CA ALA A 173 13.47 -5.20 -25.28
C ALA A 173 13.10 -3.75 -24.96
N PHE A 174 12.90 -2.93 -26.00
CA PHE A 174 12.43 -1.55 -25.86
C PHE A 174 11.01 -1.50 -25.27
N ARG A 175 10.08 -2.33 -25.81
CA ARG A 175 8.72 -2.41 -25.28
C ARG A 175 8.71 -2.84 -23.81
N LEU A 176 9.42 -3.90 -23.48
CA LEU A 176 9.52 -4.38 -22.09
C LEU A 176 10.04 -3.29 -21.14
N SER A 177 11.05 -2.52 -21.55
CA SER A 177 11.57 -1.40 -20.77
C SER A 177 10.53 -0.31 -20.60
N THR A 178 9.77 0.00 -21.63
CA THR A 178 8.68 0.99 -21.59
C THR A 178 7.56 0.53 -20.69
N ASP A 179 7.16 -0.74 -20.79
CA ASP A 179 6.07 -1.30 -19.99
C ASP A 179 6.42 -1.29 -18.50
N ILE A 180 7.64 -1.66 -18.13
CA ILE A 180 8.06 -1.72 -16.73
C ILE A 180 8.39 -0.33 -16.17
N ASN A 181 9.10 0.53 -16.92
CA ASN A 181 9.59 1.81 -16.37
C ASN A 181 8.59 2.95 -16.50
N TYR A 182 7.60 2.84 -17.39
CA TYR A 182 6.64 3.92 -17.66
C TYR A 182 5.20 3.49 -17.49
N VAL A 183 4.75 2.45 -18.23
CA VAL A 183 3.34 2.00 -18.17
C VAL A 183 2.99 1.48 -16.78
N ALA A 184 3.91 0.78 -16.11
CA ALA A 184 3.70 0.27 -14.77
C ALA A 184 3.37 1.36 -13.74
N PHE A 185 4.00 2.54 -13.83
CA PHE A 185 3.67 3.66 -12.94
C PHE A 185 2.21 4.10 -13.13
N PHE A 186 1.74 4.15 -14.40
CA PHE A 186 0.33 4.44 -14.67
C PHE A 186 -0.59 3.38 -14.06
N LEU A 187 -0.30 2.08 -14.26
CA LEU A 187 -1.12 0.98 -13.73
C LEU A 187 -1.17 0.99 -12.19
N VAL A 188 -0.01 1.12 -11.54
CA VAL A 188 0.10 1.23 -10.09
C VAL A 188 -0.69 2.43 -9.57
N THR A 189 -0.53 3.60 -10.21
CA THR A 189 -1.26 4.82 -9.82
C THR A 189 -2.76 4.67 -10.03
N LYS A 190 -3.19 4.05 -11.13
CA LYS A 190 -4.61 3.81 -11.45
C LYS A 190 -5.29 2.98 -10.36
N HIS A 191 -4.74 1.83 -10.03
CA HIS A 191 -5.38 0.88 -9.10
C HIS A 191 -5.24 1.30 -7.63
N LEU A 192 -4.06 1.73 -7.22
CA LEU A 192 -3.86 2.20 -5.84
C LEU A 192 -4.47 3.58 -5.60
N GLY A 193 -4.51 4.45 -6.61
CA GLY A 193 -5.21 5.72 -6.52
C GLY A 193 -6.70 5.57 -6.24
N GLN A 194 -7.35 4.54 -6.79
CA GLN A 194 -8.75 4.22 -6.45
C GLN A 194 -8.90 3.81 -4.98
N LEU A 195 -7.97 2.99 -4.45
CA LEU A 195 -7.96 2.60 -3.05
C LEU A 195 -7.76 3.82 -2.13
N LEU A 196 -6.79 4.67 -2.45
CA LEU A 196 -6.52 5.91 -1.73
C LEU A 196 -7.72 6.88 -1.78
N ALA A 197 -8.39 7.02 -2.93
CA ALA A 197 -9.57 7.88 -3.08
C ALA A 197 -10.73 7.41 -2.19
N ARG A 198 -10.95 6.10 -2.10
CA ARG A 198 -11.98 5.53 -1.20
C ARG A 198 -11.66 5.81 0.27
N GLN A 199 -10.41 5.58 0.69
CA GLN A 199 -9.95 5.92 2.04
C GLN A 199 -10.10 7.42 2.33
N HIS A 200 -9.74 8.26 1.36
CA HIS A 200 -9.85 9.72 1.48
C HIS A 200 -11.30 10.22 1.58
N SER A 201 -12.29 9.48 1.05
CA SER A 201 -13.71 9.85 1.16
C SER A 201 -14.18 10.01 2.61
N THR A 202 -13.59 9.26 3.54
CA THR A 202 -13.89 9.32 4.98
C THR A 202 -12.81 10.04 5.81
N ALA A 203 -11.62 10.28 5.23
CA ALA A 203 -10.50 10.97 5.87
C ALA A 203 -9.84 12.01 4.94
N PRO A 204 -10.54 13.08 4.52
CA PRO A 204 -10.02 14.03 3.51
C PRO A 204 -8.78 14.81 3.97
N GLU A 205 -8.51 14.89 5.26
CA GLU A 205 -7.34 15.59 5.81
C GLU A 205 -6.13 14.65 6.02
N TRP A 206 -6.32 13.33 5.82
CA TRP A 206 -5.24 12.36 5.94
C TRP A 206 -4.43 12.29 4.66
N LEU A 207 -3.23 12.84 4.70
CA LEU A 207 -2.34 12.92 3.53
C LEU A 207 -1.79 11.54 3.17
N THR A 208 -1.81 11.24 1.88
CA THR A 208 -1.24 10.05 1.25
C THR A 208 -0.37 10.46 0.08
N ASP A 209 0.66 9.68 -0.24
CA ASP A 209 1.62 10.01 -1.29
C ASP A 209 1.83 8.85 -2.26
N ILE A 210 1.97 9.19 -3.55
CA ILE A 210 2.46 8.28 -4.59
C ILE A 210 3.76 8.88 -5.15
N THR A 211 4.87 8.20 -4.90
CA THR A 211 6.21 8.62 -5.32
C THR A 211 6.74 7.67 -6.38
N GLN A 212 7.22 8.18 -7.50
CA GLN A 212 7.97 7.42 -8.50
C GLN A 212 9.47 7.60 -8.30
N ILE A 213 10.20 6.49 -8.22
CA ILE A 213 11.67 6.51 -8.31
C ILE A 213 12.06 6.59 -9.77
N ASN A 214 12.66 7.69 -10.14
CA ASN A 214 13.01 8.00 -11.52
C ASN A 214 14.52 8.28 -11.67
N SER A 215 15.02 8.29 -12.90
CA SER A 215 16.43 8.55 -13.17
C SER A 215 16.66 9.97 -13.69
N LYS A 216 17.74 10.61 -13.23
CA LYS A 216 18.22 11.87 -13.78
C LYS A 216 18.67 11.76 -15.26
N SER A 217 18.99 10.55 -15.74
CA SER A 217 19.39 10.33 -17.16
C SER A 217 18.26 10.64 -18.14
N GLY A 218 17.02 10.81 -17.69
CA GLY A 218 15.94 11.39 -18.50
C GLY A 218 16.00 12.91 -18.64
N LEU A 219 16.84 13.60 -17.85
CA LEU A 219 17.00 15.06 -17.84
C LEU A 219 18.34 15.51 -18.42
N VAL A 220 19.37 14.67 -18.28
CA VAL A 220 20.73 14.95 -18.76
C VAL A 220 21.22 13.68 -19.47
N GLY A 221 21.47 13.83 -20.78
CA GLY A 221 22.03 12.75 -21.61
C GLY A 221 23.51 12.51 -21.35
#